data_fda472e2fd827c9f9ab5be3bcff6f5e5
#
_entry.id   fda472e2fd827c9f9ab5be3bcff6f5e5
#
_cell.length_a   1.000
_cell.length_b   1.000
_cell.length_c   1.000
_cell.angle_alpha   90.00
_cell.angle_beta   90.00
_cell.angle_gamma   90.00
#
_symmetry.space_group_name_H-M   'P 1'
#
loop_
_entity.id
_entity.type
_entity.pdbx_description
1 polymer ?
#
loop_
_entity_poly.entity_id
_entity_poly.type
_entity_poly.pdbx_seq_one_letter_code
_entity_poly.pdbx_strand_id
1 'polypeptide(L)'
;SKTTGYDPIALATATEKVVVAGNRRKYANLARPLRFYGGTSSATEVGCNLRCKFCFSDKPVRKPATTGKFYTPKEVFNALDKSAKRYGHKLISASASEGTLGRQHLFELLELVDQSDYIYVLETNGMTLGHDEEFAKQLARFKNLHVRVSIKGTNPDEYARLTGAHPESYELPYRALTHLMDAGVSCNVCLSLSFSTQAGLEDAKRRLADIRPGLLKSLETEYITLFPKVAKRLHDAGIVPTAVRQRGRVVALSADAAMPN
;
A
#
# COMPACT_ATOMS: atom_id res chain seq x y z
N SER A 1 -18.64 -20.69 13.83
CA SER A 1 -18.10 -20.84 12.47
C SER A 1 -16.62 -20.46 12.49
N LYS A 2 -15.74 -21.32 12.00
CA LYS A 2 -14.32 -20.95 11.80
C LYS A 2 -14.30 -19.87 10.75
N THR A 3 -13.92 -18.66 11.10
CA THR A 3 -13.64 -17.57 10.16
C THR A 3 -12.56 -18.08 9.22
N THR A 4 -12.90 -18.26 7.95
CA THR A 4 -11.92 -18.67 6.93
C THR A 4 -11.04 -17.48 6.62
N GLY A 5 -9.72 -17.61 6.78
CA GLY A 5 -8.77 -16.56 6.51
C GLY A 5 -7.68 -16.45 7.59
N TYR A 6 -6.80 -15.47 7.43
CA TYR A 6 -5.77 -15.12 8.42
C TYR A 6 -5.98 -13.71 8.97
N ASP A 7 -5.48 -13.46 10.19
CA ASP A 7 -5.43 -12.13 10.79
C ASP A 7 -4.24 -11.34 10.22
N PRO A 8 -4.46 -10.21 9.51
CA PRO A 8 -3.38 -9.40 8.94
C PRO A 8 -2.51 -8.71 10.01
N ILE A 9 -3.00 -8.52 11.23
CA ILE A 9 -2.22 -7.93 12.32
C ILE A 9 -1.27 -8.96 12.92
N ALA A 10 -1.75 -10.18 13.14
CA ALA A 10 -0.88 -11.29 13.54
C ALA A 10 0.19 -11.56 12.46
N LEU A 11 -0.18 -11.49 11.17
CA LEU A 11 0.77 -11.63 10.07
C LEU A 11 1.76 -10.47 9.99
N ALA A 12 1.37 -9.23 10.34
CA ALA A 12 2.28 -8.10 10.46
C ALA A 12 3.37 -8.39 11.49
N THR A 13 2.99 -8.78 12.70
CA THR A 13 3.91 -9.14 13.79
C THR A 13 4.87 -10.27 13.38
N ALA A 14 4.36 -11.31 12.74
CA ALA A 14 5.18 -12.43 12.26
C ALA A 14 6.14 -12.00 11.15
N THR A 15 5.71 -11.12 10.25
CA THR A 15 6.53 -10.62 9.15
C THR A 15 7.64 -9.69 9.66
N GLU A 16 7.36 -8.83 10.62
CA GLU A 16 8.35 -7.94 11.23
C GLU A 16 9.54 -8.70 11.82
N LYS A 17 9.30 -9.85 12.48
CA LYS A 17 10.38 -10.72 12.99
C LYS A 17 11.36 -11.20 11.92
N VAL A 18 10.94 -11.19 10.66
CA VAL A 18 11.74 -11.64 9.52
C VAL A 18 12.44 -10.48 8.81
N VAL A 19 11.77 -9.31 8.75
CA VAL A 19 12.22 -8.20 7.90
C VAL A 19 12.75 -7.00 8.65
N VAL A 20 12.69 -7.02 10.00
CA VAL A 20 13.18 -5.94 10.87
C VAL A 20 14.23 -6.48 11.83
N ALA A 21 15.31 -5.74 12.03
CA ALA A 21 16.38 -6.05 12.99
C ALA A 21 16.88 -4.74 13.65
N GLY A 22 16.35 -4.45 14.83
CA GLY A 22 16.51 -3.15 15.47
C GLY A 22 15.92 -2.04 14.61
N ASN A 23 16.70 -1.00 14.31
CA ASN A 23 16.28 0.06 13.39
C ASN A 23 16.54 -0.25 11.89
N ARG A 24 17.03 -1.45 11.56
CA ARG A 24 17.25 -1.87 10.17
C ARG A 24 16.05 -2.61 9.62
N ARG A 25 15.79 -2.42 8.33
CA ARG A 25 14.74 -3.11 7.58
C ARG A 25 15.29 -3.73 6.30
N LYS A 26 14.65 -4.80 5.82
CA LYS A 26 15.00 -5.45 4.55
C LYS A 26 14.47 -4.68 3.34
N TYR A 27 15.36 -4.52 2.36
CA TYR A 27 15.03 -4.00 1.03
C TYR A 27 15.63 -4.91 -0.05
N ALA A 28 14.88 -5.10 -1.14
CA ALA A 28 15.36 -5.81 -2.32
C ALA A 28 16.12 -4.88 -3.28
N ASN A 29 15.81 -3.58 -3.25
CA ASN A 29 16.50 -2.53 -4.00
C ASN A 29 16.34 -1.21 -3.22
N LEU A 30 17.41 -0.38 -3.17
CA LEU A 30 17.38 0.85 -2.37
C LEU A 30 16.82 2.06 -3.12
N ALA A 31 16.97 2.11 -4.45
CA ALA A 31 16.41 3.22 -5.21
C ALA A 31 16.26 2.85 -6.69
N ARG A 32 15.11 3.22 -7.25
CA ARG A 32 14.80 3.15 -8.68
C ARG A 32 13.91 4.33 -9.07
N PRO A 33 14.11 4.92 -10.26
CA PRO A 33 13.22 5.96 -10.74
C PRO A 33 11.89 5.35 -11.19
N LEU A 34 10.79 5.95 -10.79
CA LEU A 34 9.43 5.62 -11.22
C LEU A 34 8.80 6.84 -11.86
N ARG A 35 7.85 6.62 -12.78
CA ARG A 35 7.11 7.71 -13.46
C ARG A 35 5.86 8.17 -12.73
N PHE A 36 5.52 7.54 -11.59
CA PHE A 36 4.34 7.90 -10.81
C PHE A 36 4.49 9.32 -10.24
N TYR A 37 3.38 10.04 -10.18
CA TYR A 37 3.27 11.39 -9.61
C TYR A 37 4.23 12.43 -10.22
N GLY A 38 4.52 12.29 -11.52
CA GLY A 38 5.48 13.18 -12.20
C GLY A 38 6.94 12.82 -11.99
N GLY A 39 7.23 11.76 -11.26
CA GLY A 39 8.56 11.24 -10.98
C GLY A 39 8.81 11.01 -9.49
N THR A 40 9.18 9.78 -9.15
CA THR A 40 9.45 9.36 -7.77
C THR A 40 10.69 8.47 -7.72
N SER A 41 11.59 8.69 -6.78
CA SER A 41 12.65 7.74 -6.46
C SER A 41 12.15 6.81 -5.37
N SER A 42 12.10 5.49 -5.65
CA SER A 42 11.47 4.52 -4.76
C SER A 42 12.40 3.37 -4.42
N ALA A 43 12.49 3.03 -3.15
CA ALA A 43 13.08 1.77 -2.68
C ALA A 43 12.07 0.62 -2.83
N THR A 44 12.57 -0.62 -2.87
CA THR A 44 11.72 -1.82 -2.88
C THR A 44 11.83 -2.51 -1.53
N GLU A 45 10.82 -2.31 -0.69
CA GLU A 45 10.72 -2.96 0.62
C GLU A 45 10.44 -4.45 0.52
N VAL A 46 10.75 -5.17 1.58
CA VAL A 46 10.47 -6.60 1.74
C VAL A 46 9.53 -6.81 2.92
N GLY A 47 8.50 -7.64 2.73
CA GLY A 47 7.52 -7.99 3.74
C GLY A 47 6.21 -7.19 3.64
N CYS A 48 5.12 -7.92 3.70
CA CYS A 48 3.77 -7.37 3.72
C CYS A 48 2.89 -8.24 4.62
N ASN A 49 1.89 -7.66 5.24
CA ASN A 49 0.90 -8.32 6.06
C ASN A 49 -0.38 -8.72 5.28
N LEU A 50 -0.39 -8.54 3.98
CA LEU A 50 -1.41 -9.07 3.08
C LEU A 50 -0.81 -10.04 2.06
N ARG A 51 -1.63 -10.98 1.56
CA ARG A 51 -1.26 -11.99 0.56
C ARG A 51 -2.11 -11.87 -0.69
N CYS A 52 -2.34 -10.63 -1.16
CA CYS A 52 -3.17 -10.35 -2.33
C CYS A 52 -2.81 -11.24 -3.51
N LYS A 53 -3.80 -11.93 -4.07
CA LYS A 53 -3.62 -12.83 -5.23
C LYS A 53 -3.16 -12.07 -6.47
N PHE A 54 -3.57 -10.83 -6.59
CA PHE A 54 -3.25 -9.93 -7.71
C PHE A 54 -1.96 -9.11 -7.52
N CYS A 55 -1.24 -9.24 -6.41
CA CYS A 55 -0.05 -8.45 -6.13
C CYS A 55 1.03 -8.65 -7.21
N PHE A 56 1.52 -7.56 -7.81
CA PHE A 56 2.63 -7.60 -8.76
C PHE A 56 3.96 -7.97 -8.10
N SER A 57 4.10 -7.63 -6.80
CA SER A 57 5.27 -8.00 -6.01
C SER A 57 5.24 -9.50 -5.73
N ASP A 58 6.34 -10.17 -6.00
CA ASP A 58 6.45 -11.63 -5.86
C ASP A 58 7.34 -12.00 -4.67
N LYS A 59 8.64 -12.14 -4.89
CA LYS A 59 9.59 -12.56 -3.85
C LYS A 59 9.58 -11.65 -2.62
N PRO A 60 9.54 -10.30 -2.74
CA PRO A 60 9.53 -9.43 -1.56
C PRO A 60 8.38 -9.72 -0.59
N VAL A 61 7.20 -10.07 -1.10
CA VAL A 61 6.03 -10.37 -0.28
C VAL A 61 5.96 -11.86 0.11
N ARG A 62 6.31 -12.76 -0.82
CA ARG A 62 6.04 -14.20 -0.65
C ARG A 62 7.21 -14.99 -0.08
N LYS A 63 8.44 -14.47 -0.21
CA LYS A 63 9.69 -15.08 0.27
C LYS A 63 10.55 -14.09 1.06
N PRO A 64 10.00 -13.42 2.09
CA PRO A 64 10.70 -12.34 2.79
C PRO A 64 11.98 -12.82 3.50
N ALA A 65 12.02 -14.07 3.96
CA ALA A 65 13.18 -14.62 4.64
C ALA A 65 14.43 -14.66 3.75
N THR A 66 14.26 -14.97 2.47
CA THR A 66 15.35 -15.14 1.50
C THR A 66 15.49 -13.97 0.52
N THR A 67 14.73 -12.90 0.69
CA THR A 67 14.74 -11.74 -0.21
C THR A 67 15.35 -10.53 0.49
N GLY A 68 16.19 -9.79 -0.25
CA GLY A 68 16.72 -8.51 0.20
C GLY A 68 17.81 -8.62 1.27
N LYS A 69 18.28 -7.45 1.70
CA LYS A 69 19.27 -7.26 2.77
C LYS A 69 18.78 -6.21 3.75
N PHE A 70 19.33 -6.22 4.96
CA PHE A 70 19.05 -5.21 5.98
C PHE A 70 19.83 -3.93 5.74
N TYR A 71 19.14 -2.80 5.83
CA TYR A 71 19.71 -1.46 5.70
C TYR A 71 19.20 -0.55 6.81
N THR A 72 20.04 0.38 7.24
CA THR A 72 19.67 1.45 8.16
C THR A 72 18.82 2.50 7.45
N PRO A 73 18.03 3.33 8.19
CA PRO A 73 17.30 4.45 7.61
C PRO A 73 18.19 5.40 6.82
N LYS A 74 19.41 5.66 7.30
CA LYS A 74 20.37 6.54 6.64
C LYS A 74 20.87 5.99 5.30
N GLU A 75 21.16 4.68 5.22
CA GLU A 75 21.55 4.04 3.96
C GLU A 75 20.44 4.13 2.92
N VAL A 76 19.18 3.91 3.34
CA VAL A 76 18.00 4.02 2.47
C VAL A 76 17.83 5.47 2.02
N PHE A 77 17.84 6.43 2.95
CA PHE A 77 17.73 7.85 2.62
C PHE A 77 18.81 8.31 1.64
N ASN A 78 20.07 7.96 1.87
CA ASN A 78 21.17 8.35 1.00
C ASN A 78 21.01 7.81 -0.44
N ALA A 79 20.50 6.58 -0.57
CA ALA A 79 20.25 5.99 -1.89
C ALA A 79 19.08 6.69 -2.61
N LEU A 80 18.01 6.99 -1.89
CA LEU A 80 16.86 7.75 -2.41
C LEU A 80 17.27 9.18 -2.81
N ASP A 81 18.04 9.89 -1.97
CA ASP A 81 18.55 11.23 -2.24
C ASP A 81 19.42 11.26 -3.51
N LYS A 82 20.36 10.31 -3.63
CA LYS A 82 21.20 10.18 -4.83
C LYS A 82 20.36 9.97 -6.10
N SER A 83 19.36 9.11 -6.02
CA SER A 83 18.45 8.85 -7.14
C SER A 83 17.59 10.10 -7.45
N ALA A 84 17.01 10.72 -6.43
CA ALA A 84 16.15 11.90 -6.59
C ALA A 84 16.94 13.07 -7.22
N LYS A 85 18.14 13.34 -6.78
CA LYS A 85 19.05 14.35 -7.38
C LYS A 85 19.35 14.03 -8.84
N ARG A 86 19.64 12.77 -9.15
CA ARG A 86 19.97 12.34 -10.53
C ARG A 86 18.82 12.56 -11.49
N TYR A 87 17.58 12.34 -11.06
CA TYR A 87 16.40 12.39 -11.92
C TYR A 87 15.53 13.66 -11.72
N GLY A 88 15.92 14.56 -10.81
CA GLY A 88 15.17 15.76 -10.50
C GLY A 88 13.86 15.50 -9.76
N HIS A 89 13.75 14.39 -9.04
CA HIS A 89 12.53 14.03 -8.31
C HIS A 89 12.40 14.81 -7.00
N LYS A 90 11.19 15.25 -6.68
CA LYS A 90 10.81 15.83 -5.39
C LYS A 90 10.13 14.83 -4.47
N LEU A 91 9.63 13.74 -5.02
CA LEU A 91 8.99 12.66 -4.28
C LEU A 91 9.94 11.49 -4.10
N ILE A 92 9.97 10.96 -2.90
CA ILE A 92 10.67 9.72 -2.56
C ILE A 92 9.70 8.77 -1.84
N SER A 93 9.90 7.48 -1.96
CA SER A 93 9.02 6.47 -1.37
C SER A 93 9.73 5.15 -1.13
N ALA A 94 9.06 4.25 -0.46
CA ALA A 94 9.32 2.83 -0.53
C ALA A 94 8.02 2.10 -0.92
N SER A 95 8.13 1.09 -1.75
CA SER A 95 6.97 0.44 -2.38
C SER A 95 7.14 -1.07 -2.49
N ALA A 96 6.19 -1.74 -3.12
CA ALA A 96 6.15 -3.18 -3.40
C ALA A 96 5.89 -4.10 -2.19
N SER A 97 5.73 -3.55 -0.99
CA SER A 97 5.45 -4.26 0.26
C SER A 97 4.58 -3.40 1.18
N GLU A 98 4.66 -3.59 2.50
CA GLU A 98 3.91 -2.77 3.45
C GLU A 98 4.83 -1.78 4.18
N GLY A 99 4.62 -0.49 3.95
CA GLY A 99 5.48 0.60 4.45
C GLY A 99 5.44 0.80 5.96
N THR A 100 4.40 0.34 6.67
CA THR A 100 4.25 0.52 8.12
C THR A 100 4.95 -0.54 8.96
N LEU A 101 5.48 -1.62 8.36
CA LEU A 101 6.24 -2.62 9.09
C LEU A 101 7.62 -2.06 9.49
N GLY A 102 7.98 -2.21 10.79
CA GLY A 102 9.22 -1.65 11.33
C GLY A 102 9.09 -0.16 11.67
N ARG A 103 8.19 0.17 12.60
CA ARG A 103 7.87 1.56 13.01
C ARG A 103 9.11 2.41 13.32
N GLN A 104 10.08 1.88 14.08
CA GLN A 104 11.30 2.62 14.41
C GLN A 104 12.08 3.01 13.15
N HIS A 105 12.28 2.06 12.23
CA HIS A 105 12.96 2.31 10.95
C HIS A 105 12.25 3.41 10.15
N LEU A 106 10.92 3.32 10.03
CA LEU A 106 10.12 4.31 9.31
C LEU A 106 10.27 5.70 9.95
N PHE A 107 10.18 5.82 11.26
CA PHE A 107 10.30 7.11 11.94
C PHE A 107 11.67 7.74 11.75
N GLU A 108 12.76 6.98 11.95
CA GLU A 108 14.11 7.50 11.71
C GLU A 108 14.34 7.89 10.24
N LEU A 109 13.74 7.17 9.29
CA LEU A 109 13.76 7.57 7.87
C LEU A 109 13.01 8.88 7.64
N LEU A 110 11.82 9.04 8.22
CA LEU A 110 11.02 10.26 8.11
C LEU A 110 11.69 11.47 8.77
N GLU A 111 12.42 11.28 9.87
CA GLU A 111 13.24 12.33 10.50
C GLU A 111 14.32 12.86 9.54
N LEU A 112 14.94 11.98 8.75
CA LEU A 112 15.89 12.39 7.71
C LEU A 112 15.20 13.11 6.55
N VAL A 113 14.00 12.66 6.17
CA VAL A 113 13.20 13.30 5.13
C VAL A 113 12.77 14.71 5.54
N ASP A 114 12.38 14.92 6.79
CA ASP A 114 11.97 16.22 7.32
C ASP A 114 13.11 17.26 7.34
N GLN A 115 14.37 16.82 7.25
CA GLN A 115 15.56 17.67 7.11
C GLN A 115 15.91 17.96 5.64
N SER A 116 15.09 17.53 4.70
CA SER A 116 15.27 17.69 3.26
C SER A 116 14.10 18.41 2.59
N ASP A 117 14.23 18.68 1.29
CA ASP A 117 13.16 19.27 0.47
C ASP A 117 12.27 18.18 -0.20
N TYR A 118 12.45 16.91 0.14
CA TYR A 118 11.64 15.82 -0.41
C TYR A 118 10.33 15.68 0.36
N ILE A 119 9.33 15.14 -0.32
CA ILE A 119 8.12 14.59 0.31
C ILE A 119 8.20 13.07 0.22
N TYR A 120 8.03 12.41 1.36
CA TYR A 120 7.93 10.95 1.42
C TYR A 120 6.48 10.52 1.22
N VAL A 121 6.24 9.68 0.21
CA VAL A 121 4.94 9.05 0.00
C VAL A 121 4.95 7.68 0.67
N LEU A 122 4.26 7.56 1.80
CA LEU A 122 4.06 6.29 2.49
C LEU A 122 2.88 5.54 1.85
N GLU A 123 3.18 4.50 1.09
CA GLU A 123 2.17 3.59 0.56
C GLU A 123 1.86 2.51 1.59
N THR A 124 0.59 2.37 1.98
CA THR A 124 0.16 1.40 2.98
C THR A 124 -1.19 0.78 2.63
N ASN A 125 -1.40 -0.46 3.03
CA ASN A 125 -2.71 -1.10 2.98
C ASN A 125 -3.63 -0.69 4.14
N GLY A 126 -3.14 0.12 5.07
CA GLY A 126 -3.90 0.70 6.17
C GLY A 126 -4.20 -0.25 7.34
N MET A 127 -3.83 -1.52 7.27
CA MET A 127 -4.17 -2.49 8.34
C MET A 127 -3.59 -2.07 9.69
N THR A 128 -2.29 -1.77 9.73
CA THR A 128 -1.59 -1.41 10.97
C THR A 128 -2.08 -0.08 11.52
N LEU A 129 -2.25 0.93 10.66
CA LEU A 129 -2.73 2.27 11.08
C LEU A 129 -4.20 2.27 11.51
N GLY A 130 -5.02 1.37 10.96
CA GLY A 130 -6.40 1.20 11.38
C GLY A 130 -6.53 0.42 12.69
N HIS A 131 -5.56 -0.46 12.98
CA HIS A 131 -5.51 -1.21 14.23
C HIS A 131 -4.95 -0.39 15.40
N ASP A 132 -3.93 0.42 15.14
CA ASP A 132 -3.18 1.21 16.13
C ASP A 132 -3.34 2.71 15.82
N GLU A 133 -4.29 3.36 16.49
CA GLU A 133 -4.55 4.80 16.37
C GLU A 133 -3.34 5.64 16.80
N GLU A 134 -2.62 5.19 17.84
CA GLU A 134 -1.45 5.90 18.34
C GLU A 134 -0.34 5.97 17.28
N PHE A 135 -0.20 4.94 16.46
CA PHE A 135 0.75 4.99 15.34
C PHE A 135 0.39 6.12 14.35
N ALA A 136 -0.88 6.27 13.99
CA ALA A 136 -1.32 7.35 13.12
C ALA A 136 -1.08 8.72 13.77
N LYS A 137 -1.34 8.89 15.07
CA LYS A 137 -1.05 10.12 15.81
C LYS A 137 0.44 10.46 15.81
N GLN A 138 1.32 9.48 15.97
CA GLN A 138 2.76 9.69 15.95
C GLN A 138 3.29 10.13 14.58
N LEU A 139 2.62 9.76 13.48
CA LEU A 139 2.96 10.23 12.14
C LEU A 139 2.73 11.74 11.94
N ALA A 140 1.84 12.36 12.72
CA ALA A 140 1.50 13.79 12.60
C ALA A 140 2.68 14.73 12.89
N ARG A 141 3.74 14.24 13.55
CA ARG A 141 4.95 15.05 13.81
C ARG A 141 5.80 15.30 12.56
N PHE A 142 5.63 14.49 11.50
CA PHE A 142 6.42 14.58 10.28
C PHE A 142 5.76 15.51 9.26
N LYS A 143 6.50 16.53 8.84
CA LYS A 143 5.99 17.59 7.94
C LYS A 143 6.02 17.22 6.48
N ASN A 144 7.04 16.43 6.09
CA ASN A 144 7.29 16.06 4.70
C ASN A 144 6.75 14.64 4.39
N LEU A 145 5.59 14.31 4.96
CA LEU A 145 4.92 13.02 4.81
C LEU A 145 3.58 13.18 4.11
N HIS A 146 3.32 12.31 3.14
CA HIS A 146 1.99 12.06 2.59
C HIS A 146 1.68 10.56 2.65
N VAL A 147 0.52 10.18 3.20
CA VAL A 147 0.12 8.77 3.35
C VAL A 147 -0.91 8.41 2.29
N ARG A 148 -0.61 7.40 1.49
CA ARG A 148 -1.52 6.84 0.48
C ARG A 148 -2.06 5.51 0.98
N VAL A 149 -3.33 5.47 1.36
CA VAL A 149 -4.01 4.27 1.87
C VAL A 149 -4.65 3.51 0.73
N SER A 150 -4.22 2.27 0.49
CA SER A 150 -4.72 1.43 -0.60
C SER A 150 -5.70 0.37 -0.09
N ILE A 151 -6.98 0.52 -0.45
CA ILE A 151 -8.07 -0.39 -0.10
C ILE A 151 -8.20 -1.46 -1.18
N LYS A 152 -8.28 -2.72 -0.79
CA LYS A 152 -8.31 -3.87 -1.69
C LYS A 152 -9.73 -4.37 -1.89
N GLY A 153 -10.36 -3.93 -2.99
CA GLY A 153 -11.76 -4.22 -3.29
C GLY A 153 -12.74 -3.23 -2.67
N THR A 154 -14.03 -3.48 -2.85
CA THR A 154 -15.11 -2.56 -2.48
C THR A 154 -16.06 -3.10 -1.41
N ASN A 155 -15.85 -4.34 -0.96
CA ASN A 155 -16.63 -4.95 0.13
C ASN A 155 -15.82 -6.05 0.85
N PRO A 156 -16.24 -6.48 2.06
CA PRO A 156 -15.52 -7.48 2.86
C PRO A 156 -15.33 -8.83 2.17
N ASP A 157 -16.31 -9.33 1.43
CA ASP A 157 -16.23 -10.64 0.76
C ASP A 157 -15.23 -10.59 -0.40
N GLU A 158 -15.26 -9.53 -1.20
CA GLU A 158 -14.28 -9.27 -2.26
C GLU A 158 -12.87 -9.17 -1.67
N TYR A 159 -12.69 -8.37 -0.63
CA TYR A 159 -11.43 -8.23 0.08
C TYR A 159 -10.89 -9.59 0.57
N ALA A 160 -11.71 -10.37 1.25
CA ALA A 160 -11.31 -11.69 1.77
C ALA A 160 -10.92 -12.65 0.65
N ARG A 161 -11.69 -12.66 -0.45
CA ARG A 161 -11.38 -13.47 -1.65
C ARG A 161 -10.05 -13.06 -2.28
N LEU A 162 -9.80 -11.76 -2.38
CA LEU A 162 -8.60 -11.20 -3.02
C LEU A 162 -7.33 -11.35 -2.17
N THR A 163 -7.45 -11.22 -0.86
CA THR A 163 -6.30 -11.19 0.06
C THR A 163 -6.09 -12.49 0.82
N GLY A 164 -7.15 -13.22 1.10
CA GLY A 164 -7.18 -14.37 2.01
C GLY A 164 -7.20 -13.99 3.48
N ALA A 165 -7.30 -12.71 3.83
CA ALA A 165 -7.44 -12.24 5.20
C ALA A 165 -8.89 -12.35 5.70
N HIS A 166 -9.10 -12.29 7.02
CA HIS A 166 -10.43 -12.24 7.61
C HIS A 166 -11.25 -11.07 7.07
N PRO A 167 -12.51 -11.26 6.63
CA PRO A 167 -13.34 -10.20 6.03
C PRO A 167 -13.52 -8.99 6.96
N GLU A 168 -13.56 -9.19 8.27
CA GLU A 168 -13.70 -8.11 9.26
C GLU A 168 -12.54 -7.12 9.21
N SER A 169 -11.35 -7.54 8.77
CA SER A 169 -10.19 -6.66 8.64
C SER A 169 -10.32 -5.66 7.48
N TYR A 170 -11.33 -5.80 6.61
CA TYR A 170 -11.68 -4.80 5.59
C TYR A 170 -12.02 -3.43 6.19
N GLU A 171 -12.43 -3.39 7.46
CA GLU A 171 -12.70 -2.13 8.19
C GLU A 171 -11.44 -1.32 8.49
N LEU A 172 -10.27 -1.99 8.62
CA LEU A 172 -9.05 -1.34 9.09
C LEU A 172 -8.56 -0.20 8.19
N PRO A 173 -8.51 -0.29 6.86
CA PRO A 173 -8.07 0.84 6.04
C PRO A 173 -9.02 2.06 6.12
N TYR A 174 -10.31 1.87 6.34
CA TYR A 174 -11.23 2.99 6.58
C TYR A 174 -10.98 3.64 7.94
N ARG A 175 -10.72 2.84 8.98
CA ARG A 175 -10.30 3.36 10.29
C ARG A 175 -8.95 4.07 10.21
N ALA A 176 -8.00 3.56 9.39
CA ALA A 176 -6.73 4.23 9.14
C ALA A 176 -6.92 5.65 8.57
N LEU A 177 -7.82 5.81 7.60
CA LEU A 177 -8.16 7.14 7.05
C LEU A 177 -8.72 8.06 8.13
N THR A 178 -9.64 7.57 8.98
CA THR A 178 -10.17 8.33 10.11
C THR A 178 -9.05 8.77 11.06
N HIS A 179 -8.22 7.82 11.51
CA HIS A 179 -7.12 8.09 12.45
C HIS A 179 -6.12 9.12 11.88
N LEU A 180 -5.74 8.99 10.60
CA LEU A 180 -4.82 9.90 9.93
C LEU A 180 -5.40 11.31 9.82
N MET A 181 -6.67 11.43 9.41
CA MET A 181 -7.33 12.72 9.24
C MET A 181 -7.56 13.42 10.57
N ASP A 182 -7.96 12.69 11.61
CA ASP A 182 -8.15 13.23 12.96
C ASP A 182 -6.82 13.70 13.57
N ALA A 183 -5.72 13.03 13.23
CA ALA A 183 -4.37 13.45 13.61
C ALA A 183 -3.81 14.58 12.74
N GLY A 184 -4.50 15.01 11.68
CA GLY A 184 -4.02 16.08 10.77
C GLY A 184 -2.92 15.63 9.80
N VAL A 185 -2.76 14.32 9.58
CA VAL A 185 -1.78 13.77 8.62
C VAL A 185 -2.31 13.91 7.20
N SER A 186 -1.48 14.44 6.29
CA SER A 186 -1.80 14.50 4.87
C SER A 186 -1.99 13.09 4.30
N CYS A 187 -3.16 12.79 3.76
CA CYS A 187 -3.44 11.48 3.20
C CYS A 187 -4.44 11.52 2.05
N ASN A 188 -4.39 10.50 1.22
CA ASN A 188 -5.42 10.17 0.24
C ASN A 188 -5.72 8.67 0.22
N VAL A 189 -6.78 8.30 -0.48
CA VAL A 189 -7.21 6.92 -0.64
C VAL A 189 -7.07 6.45 -2.08
N CYS A 190 -6.66 5.19 -2.25
CA CYS A 190 -6.65 4.50 -3.53
C CYS A 190 -7.50 3.23 -3.44
N LEU A 191 -8.47 3.07 -4.35
CA LEU A 191 -9.27 1.86 -4.46
C LEU A 191 -8.72 0.93 -5.56
N SER A 192 -8.46 -0.32 -5.20
CA SER A 192 -8.11 -1.37 -6.17
C SER A 192 -9.39 -1.96 -6.75
N LEU A 193 -9.69 -1.66 -8.01
CA LEU A 193 -11.01 -1.87 -8.64
C LEU A 193 -11.06 -3.00 -9.69
N SER A 194 -9.96 -3.67 -9.97
CA SER A 194 -9.90 -4.69 -11.03
C SER A 194 -10.87 -5.86 -10.87
N PHE A 195 -11.51 -6.00 -9.72
CA PHE A 195 -12.41 -7.10 -9.41
C PHE A 195 -13.78 -6.62 -8.93
N SER A 196 -13.96 -5.30 -8.88
CA SER A 196 -15.15 -4.64 -8.34
C SER A 196 -16.17 -4.35 -9.41
N THR A 197 -17.42 -4.22 -9.00
CA THR A 197 -18.53 -3.74 -9.83
C THR A 197 -18.68 -2.23 -9.69
N GLN A 198 -19.39 -1.60 -10.65
CA GLN A 198 -19.72 -0.17 -10.57
C GLN A 198 -20.54 0.14 -9.32
N ALA A 199 -21.49 -0.72 -8.96
CA ALA A 199 -22.28 -0.58 -7.73
C ALA A 199 -21.40 -0.61 -6.49
N GLY A 200 -20.42 -1.52 -6.43
CA GLY A 200 -19.45 -1.59 -5.34
C GLY A 200 -18.58 -0.32 -5.23
N LEU A 201 -18.17 0.24 -6.37
CA LEU A 201 -17.46 1.52 -6.39
C LEU A 201 -18.28 2.66 -5.80
N GLU A 202 -19.57 2.77 -6.17
CA GLU A 202 -20.47 3.80 -5.63
C GLU A 202 -20.71 3.62 -4.13
N ASP A 203 -20.85 2.37 -3.65
CA ASP A 203 -20.93 2.09 -2.21
C ASP A 203 -19.65 2.51 -1.46
N ALA A 204 -18.48 2.19 -1.99
CA ALA A 204 -17.20 2.62 -1.41
C ALA A 204 -17.08 4.15 -1.39
N LYS A 205 -17.48 4.84 -2.46
CA LYS A 205 -17.49 6.32 -2.50
C LYS A 205 -18.40 6.92 -1.43
N ARG A 206 -19.63 6.38 -1.25
CA ARG A 206 -20.54 6.84 -0.18
C ARG A 206 -19.89 6.69 1.18
N ARG A 207 -19.30 5.54 1.45
CA ARG A 207 -18.62 5.27 2.71
C ARG A 207 -17.44 6.22 2.97
N LEU A 208 -16.64 6.53 1.95
CA LEU A 208 -15.55 7.51 2.05
C LEU A 208 -16.08 8.92 2.32
N ALA A 209 -17.18 9.32 1.67
CA ALA A 209 -17.84 10.60 1.89
C ALA A 209 -18.38 10.74 3.33
N ASP A 210 -18.90 9.66 3.92
CA ASP A 210 -19.36 9.62 5.31
C ASP A 210 -18.21 9.85 6.32
N ILE A 211 -17.00 9.36 6.00
CA ILE A 211 -15.82 9.68 6.81
C ILE A 211 -15.46 11.16 6.63
N ARG A 212 -15.23 11.60 5.40
CA ARG A 212 -14.99 12.99 5.04
C ARG A 212 -15.19 13.23 3.54
N PRO A 213 -16.07 14.16 3.13
CA PRO A 213 -16.33 14.41 1.70
C PRO A 213 -15.09 14.77 0.89
N GLY A 214 -14.09 15.39 1.52
CA GLY A 214 -12.82 15.74 0.87
C GLY A 214 -12.01 14.55 0.35
N LEU A 215 -12.21 13.34 0.87
CA LEU A 215 -11.54 12.13 0.39
C LEU A 215 -11.87 11.82 -1.08
N LEU A 216 -13.08 12.17 -1.53
CA LEU A 216 -13.49 11.94 -2.92
C LEU A 216 -12.74 12.81 -3.92
N LYS A 217 -12.25 14.01 -3.50
CA LYS A 217 -11.49 14.92 -4.37
C LYS A 217 -10.11 14.39 -4.72
N SER A 218 -9.52 13.56 -3.84
CA SER A 218 -8.20 12.96 -4.01
C SER A 218 -8.25 11.44 -4.17
N LEU A 219 -9.43 10.90 -4.47
CA LEU A 219 -9.61 9.47 -4.69
C LEU A 219 -8.84 9.01 -5.93
N GLU A 220 -7.95 8.06 -5.72
CA GLU A 220 -7.27 7.35 -6.80
C GLU A 220 -7.92 5.97 -7.04
N THR A 221 -7.79 5.49 -8.27
CA THR A 221 -8.24 4.14 -8.64
C THR A 221 -7.11 3.36 -9.26
N GLU A 222 -6.96 2.10 -8.86
CA GLU A 222 -5.94 1.20 -9.39
C GLU A 222 -6.56 0.01 -10.11
N TYR A 223 -5.93 -0.33 -11.26
CA TYR A 223 -6.25 -1.51 -12.04
C TYR A 223 -4.98 -2.31 -12.29
N ILE A 224 -5.08 -3.62 -12.13
CA ILE A 224 -3.94 -4.53 -12.29
C ILE A 224 -3.49 -4.62 -13.75
N THR A 225 -2.19 -4.87 -13.92
CA THR A 225 -1.63 -5.41 -15.16
C THR A 225 -1.45 -6.92 -14.99
N LEU A 226 -1.93 -7.71 -15.94
CA LEU A 226 -1.84 -9.17 -15.89
C LEU A 226 -0.42 -9.63 -16.28
N PHE A 227 0.55 -9.41 -15.39
CA PHE A 227 1.85 -10.04 -15.52
C PHE A 227 1.71 -11.57 -15.41
N PRO A 228 2.58 -12.38 -16.06
CA PRO A 228 2.43 -13.84 -16.11
C PRO A 228 2.23 -14.50 -14.73
N LYS A 229 2.99 -14.08 -13.72
CA LYS A 229 2.85 -14.61 -12.35
C LYS A 229 1.54 -14.17 -11.65
N VAL A 230 1.03 -12.98 -11.96
CA VAL A 230 -0.25 -12.49 -11.46
C VAL A 230 -1.38 -13.28 -12.10
N ALA A 231 -1.37 -13.41 -13.42
CA ALA A 231 -2.35 -14.18 -14.18
C ALA A 231 -2.44 -15.63 -13.68
N LYS A 232 -1.27 -16.29 -13.49
CA LYS A 232 -1.23 -17.65 -12.94
C LYS A 232 -1.87 -17.75 -11.56
N ARG A 233 -1.52 -16.84 -10.61
CA ARG A 233 -2.09 -16.88 -9.25
C ARG A 233 -3.60 -16.65 -9.23
N LEU A 234 -4.10 -15.75 -10.07
CA LEU A 234 -5.53 -15.50 -10.21
C LEU A 234 -6.25 -16.71 -10.79
N HIS A 235 -5.71 -17.31 -11.84
CA HIS A 235 -6.22 -18.53 -12.43
C HIS A 235 -6.27 -19.69 -11.40
N ASP A 236 -5.17 -19.92 -10.69
CA ASP A 236 -5.09 -20.99 -9.66
C ASP A 236 -6.07 -20.74 -8.49
N ALA A 237 -6.45 -19.50 -8.24
CA ALA A 237 -7.43 -19.11 -7.21
C ALA A 237 -8.87 -19.02 -7.74
N GLY A 238 -9.11 -19.28 -9.02
CA GLY A 238 -10.43 -19.13 -9.64
C GLY A 238 -10.97 -17.69 -9.62
N ILE A 239 -10.07 -16.70 -9.65
CA ILE A 239 -10.43 -15.27 -9.59
C ILE A 239 -10.25 -14.64 -10.97
N VAL A 240 -11.34 -14.06 -11.48
CA VAL A 240 -11.37 -13.37 -12.76
C VAL A 240 -11.51 -11.87 -12.53
N PRO A 241 -10.66 -11.01 -13.11
CA PRO A 241 -10.84 -9.57 -13.02
C PRO A 241 -12.02 -9.08 -13.87
N THR A 242 -12.68 -8.01 -13.41
CA THR A 242 -13.74 -7.31 -14.14
C THR A 242 -13.16 -6.24 -15.07
N ALA A 243 -12.00 -5.66 -14.71
CA ALA A 243 -11.25 -4.71 -15.52
C ALA A 243 -9.75 -4.83 -15.28
N VAL A 244 -8.95 -4.51 -16.29
CA VAL A 244 -7.48 -4.57 -16.22
C VAL A 244 -6.84 -3.37 -16.89
N ARG A 245 -5.59 -3.07 -16.59
CA ARG A 245 -4.77 -2.11 -17.30
C ARG A 245 -4.02 -2.81 -18.43
N GLN A 246 -4.25 -2.37 -19.65
CA GLN A 246 -3.54 -2.82 -20.84
C GLN A 246 -3.02 -1.62 -21.65
N ARG A 247 -1.75 -1.60 -21.99
CA ARG A 247 -1.10 -0.54 -22.76
C ARG A 247 -1.43 0.87 -22.26
N GLY A 248 -1.44 1.05 -20.93
CA GLY A 248 -1.73 2.33 -20.26
C GLY A 248 -3.21 2.69 -20.12
N ARG A 249 -4.13 1.92 -20.69
CA ARG A 249 -5.59 2.14 -20.62
C ARG A 249 -6.26 1.12 -19.72
N VAL A 250 -7.37 1.50 -19.11
CA VAL A 250 -8.27 0.57 -18.40
C VAL A 250 -9.22 -0.05 -19.40
N VAL A 251 -9.31 -1.37 -19.39
CA VAL A 251 -10.17 -2.16 -20.29
C VAL A 251 -11.13 -2.97 -19.40
N ALA A 252 -12.43 -2.76 -19.61
CA ALA A 252 -13.47 -3.57 -18.98
C ALA A 252 -13.49 -4.97 -19.60
N LEU A 253 -13.61 -5.99 -18.75
CA LEU A 253 -13.75 -7.41 -19.12
C LEU A 253 -15.15 -7.94 -18.81
N SER A 254 -15.95 -7.21 -18.02
CA SER A 254 -17.35 -7.47 -17.76
C SER A 254 -18.17 -6.20 -17.91
N ALA A 255 -19.47 -6.33 -18.17
CA ALA A 255 -20.39 -5.19 -18.39
C ALA A 255 -20.62 -4.35 -17.13
N ASP A 256 -20.48 -4.96 -15.95
CA ASP A 256 -20.68 -4.33 -14.63
C ASP A 256 -19.37 -3.86 -13.98
N ALA A 257 -18.24 -3.91 -14.71
CA ALA A 257 -16.95 -3.51 -14.20
C ALA A 257 -16.96 -2.08 -13.64
N ALA A 258 -16.34 -1.89 -12.48
CA ALA A 258 -16.04 -0.56 -11.97
C ALA A 258 -15.02 0.12 -12.92
N MET A 259 -15.40 1.25 -13.50
CA MET A 259 -14.57 2.00 -14.43
C MET A 259 -14.20 3.36 -13.84
N PRO A 260 -13.02 3.93 -14.19
CA PRO A 260 -12.69 5.28 -13.79
C PRO A 260 -13.64 6.27 -14.47
N ASN A 261 -14.06 7.28 -13.72
CA ASN A 261 -14.83 8.40 -14.28
C ASN A 261 -13.96 9.25 -15.19
#